data_9b4c21d27bbf54af55e02b385b302958
#
_entry.id   9b4c21d27bbf54af55e02b385b302958
#
_cell.length_a   1.000
_cell.length_b   1.000
_cell.length_c   1.000
_cell.angle_alpha   90.00
_cell.angle_beta   90.00
_cell.angle_gamma   90.00
#
_symmetry.space_group_name_H-M   'P 1'
#
loop_
_entity.id
_entity.type
_entity.pdbx_description
1 polymer ?
#
loop_
_entity_poly.entity_id
_entity_poly.type
_entity_poly.pdbx_seq_one_letter_code
_entity_poly.pdbx_strand_id
1 'polypeptide(L)'
;VSITLVGTILIVEDSPSELQLMSHYLEESGYNVIQATGAKEALEKAQSQNPDVIVTDVVMPGMSGFELCRSLKRNPATQKVPIVICSSKNQEIDRLWAMRQGADAYVTKPYTRDQLLRAIKSVVI
;
A
#
# COMPACT_ATOMS: atom_id res chain seq x y z
N VAL A 1 -4.03 -19.88 22.79
CA VAL A 1 -2.85 -19.60 21.97
C VAL A 1 -3.09 -18.35 21.17
N SER A 2 -2.31 -17.36 21.42
CA SER A 2 -2.39 -16.20 20.57
C SER A 2 -1.49 -16.44 19.36
N ILE A 3 -2.07 -16.33 18.19
CA ILE A 3 -1.34 -16.40 16.96
C ILE A 3 -1.07 -14.97 16.54
N THR A 4 0.19 -14.60 16.56
CA THR A 4 0.58 -13.31 16.02
C THR A 4 0.84 -13.52 14.55
N LEU A 5 -0.04 -12.98 13.73
CA LEU A 5 0.18 -12.99 12.29
C LEU A 5 1.09 -11.81 11.96
N VAL A 6 2.35 -12.12 11.71
CA VAL A 6 3.29 -11.12 11.25
C VAL A 6 3.20 -11.12 9.73
N GLY A 7 2.61 -10.07 9.19
CA GLY A 7 2.48 -9.92 7.75
C GLY A 7 3.62 -9.13 7.15
N THR A 8 3.78 -9.26 5.85
CA THR A 8 4.75 -8.50 5.07
C THR A 8 4.00 -7.46 4.25
N ILE A 9 4.43 -6.21 4.35
CA ILE A 9 3.79 -5.09 3.68
C ILE A 9 4.78 -4.47 2.70
N LEU A 10 4.38 -4.35 1.45
CA LEU A 10 5.14 -3.63 0.44
C LEU A 10 4.66 -2.18 0.44
N ILE A 11 5.58 -1.26 0.69
CA ILE A 11 5.33 0.17 0.65
C ILE A 11 5.90 0.74 -0.63
N VAL A 12 5.09 1.52 -1.35
CA VAL A 12 5.50 2.18 -2.58
C VAL A 12 5.39 3.68 -2.39
N GLU A 13 6.53 4.35 -2.32
CA GLU A 13 6.60 5.78 -2.02
C GLU A 13 7.92 6.34 -2.54
N ASP A 14 7.87 7.41 -3.33
CA ASP A 14 9.07 8.01 -3.89
C ASP A 14 9.74 9.05 -2.98
N SER A 15 9.03 9.54 -1.96
CA SER A 15 9.60 10.46 -0.97
C SER A 15 10.35 9.67 0.09
N PRO A 16 11.68 9.85 0.23
CA PRO A 16 12.45 9.10 1.23
C PRO A 16 11.97 9.30 2.66
N SER A 17 11.58 10.53 3.02
CA SER A 17 11.12 10.82 4.38
C SER A 17 9.76 10.16 4.68
N GLU A 18 8.85 10.16 3.72
CA GLU A 18 7.55 9.50 3.90
C GLU A 18 7.69 7.99 3.92
N LEU A 19 8.57 7.45 3.08
CA LEU A 19 8.87 6.03 3.05
C LEU A 19 9.41 5.56 4.40
N GLN A 20 10.35 6.33 4.96
CA GLN A 20 10.96 6.02 6.24
C GLN A 20 9.94 6.08 7.39
N LEU A 21 9.10 7.12 7.40
CA LEU A 21 8.08 7.28 8.44
C LEU A 21 7.08 6.13 8.42
N MET A 22 6.58 5.79 7.24
CA MET A 22 5.63 4.69 7.09
C MET A 22 6.25 3.37 7.50
N SER A 23 7.48 3.12 7.06
CA SER A 23 8.22 1.91 7.44
C SER A 23 8.36 1.80 8.95
N HIS A 24 8.71 2.90 9.61
CA HIS A 24 8.87 2.93 11.05
C HIS A 24 7.56 2.57 11.76
N TYR A 25 6.45 3.17 11.36
CA TYR A 25 5.14 2.87 11.95
C TYR A 25 4.79 1.38 11.83
N LEU A 26 5.05 0.80 10.67
CA LEU A 26 4.68 -0.59 10.42
C LEU A 26 5.62 -1.56 11.12
N GLU A 27 6.91 -1.28 11.13
CA GLU A 27 7.87 -2.13 11.82
C GLU A 27 7.66 -2.13 13.32
N GLU A 28 7.35 -0.98 13.91
CA GLU A 28 6.99 -0.89 15.32
C GLU A 28 5.78 -1.74 15.68
N SER A 29 4.90 -1.94 14.71
CA SER A 29 3.68 -2.72 14.91
C SER A 29 3.86 -4.20 14.60
N GLY A 30 5.08 -4.63 14.30
CA GLY A 30 5.41 -6.04 14.11
C GLY A 30 5.36 -6.52 12.67
N TYR A 31 5.15 -5.64 11.70
CA TYR A 31 5.14 -6.05 10.29
C TYR A 31 6.54 -6.07 9.71
N ASN A 32 6.75 -6.98 8.76
CA ASN A 32 7.92 -6.92 7.90
C ASN A 32 7.63 -5.96 6.76
N VAL A 33 8.59 -5.12 6.43
CA VAL A 33 8.40 -4.08 5.41
C VAL A 33 9.34 -4.31 4.23
N ILE A 34 8.76 -4.26 3.03
CA ILE A 34 9.49 -4.21 1.78
C ILE A 34 9.26 -2.83 1.21
N GLN A 35 10.31 -2.20 0.71
CA GLN A 35 10.24 -0.83 0.19
C GLN A 35 10.42 -0.83 -1.33
N ALA A 36 9.63 0.00 -2.01
CA ALA A 36 9.79 0.32 -3.42
C ALA A 36 9.64 1.83 -3.60
N THR A 37 10.47 2.41 -4.43
CA THR A 37 10.46 3.86 -4.67
C THR A 37 9.67 4.26 -5.90
N GLY A 38 9.11 3.30 -6.62
CA GLY A 38 8.30 3.54 -7.79
C GLY A 38 7.53 2.30 -8.21
N ALA A 39 6.64 2.48 -9.19
CA ALA A 39 5.72 1.43 -9.59
C ALA A 39 6.42 0.22 -10.22
N LYS A 40 7.46 0.46 -11.02
CA LYS A 40 8.18 -0.65 -11.67
C LYS A 40 8.80 -1.58 -10.65
N GLU A 41 9.51 -1.01 -9.68
CA GLU A 41 10.11 -1.77 -8.59
C GLU A 41 9.03 -2.49 -7.78
N ALA A 42 7.90 -1.82 -7.54
CA ALA A 42 6.79 -2.40 -6.81
C ALA A 42 6.21 -3.62 -7.51
N LEU A 43 6.04 -3.57 -8.83
CA LEU A 43 5.54 -4.71 -9.60
C LEU A 43 6.47 -5.91 -9.49
N GLU A 44 7.76 -5.68 -9.60
CA GLU A 44 8.76 -6.73 -9.49
C GLU A 44 8.75 -7.37 -8.10
N LYS A 45 8.74 -6.55 -7.05
CA LYS A 45 8.76 -7.04 -5.67
C LYS A 45 7.45 -7.70 -5.26
N ALA A 46 6.32 -7.21 -5.77
CA ALA A 46 5.03 -7.84 -5.50
C ALA A 46 4.99 -9.27 -6.02
N GLN A 47 5.56 -9.52 -7.20
CA GLN A 47 5.60 -10.85 -7.78
C GLN A 47 6.60 -11.77 -7.10
N SER A 48 7.79 -11.25 -6.76
CA SER A 48 8.87 -12.08 -6.24
C SER A 48 8.79 -12.33 -4.74
N GLN A 49 8.20 -11.43 -3.98
CA GLN A 49 8.22 -11.51 -2.51
C GLN A 49 6.86 -11.74 -1.88
N ASN A 50 5.81 -11.80 -2.66
CA ASN A 50 4.45 -12.15 -2.20
C ASN A 50 4.03 -11.41 -0.92
N PRO A 51 3.95 -10.06 -0.95
CA PRO A 51 3.51 -9.31 0.23
C PRO A 51 2.05 -9.61 0.56
N ASP A 52 1.69 -9.44 1.82
CA ASP A 52 0.32 -9.64 2.28
C ASP A 52 -0.56 -8.42 2.03
N VAL A 53 0.05 -7.24 1.97
CA VAL A 53 -0.63 -5.97 1.69
C VAL A 53 0.33 -5.07 0.92
N ILE A 54 -0.21 -4.25 0.03
CA ILE A 54 0.55 -3.22 -0.68
C ILE A 54 -0.03 -1.87 -0.30
N VAL A 55 0.82 -0.95 0.14
CA VAL A 55 0.44 0.43 0.43
C VAL A 55 1.17 1.32 -0.57
N THR A 56 0.44 2.09 -1.36
CA THR A 56 1.05 2.93 -2.40
C THR A 56 0.54 4.37 -2.35
N ASP A 57 1.44 5.30 -2.64
CA ASP A 57 1.06 6.67 -2.96
C ASP A 57 0.46 6.72 -4.37
N VAL A 58 -0.25 7.80 -4.67
CA VAL A 58 -0.84 8.03 -6.00
C VAL A 58 0.14 8.75 -6.91
N VAL A 59 0.73 9.85 -6.41
CA VAL A 59 1.58 10.71 -7.23
C VAL A 59 3.02 10.24 -7.17
N MET A 60 3.47 9.63 -8.25
CA MET A 60 4.84 9.13 -8.36
C MET A 60 5.32 9.39 -9.81
N PRO A 61 6.63 9.57 -10.00
CA PRO A 61 7.17 9.70 -11.37
C PRO A 61 6.88 8.43 -12.18
N GLY A 62 6.52 8.61 -13.43
CA GLY A 62 6.17 7.49 -14.30
C GLY A 62 4.76 7.00 -14.03
N MET A 63 4.61 5.71 -13.76
CA MET A 63 3.31 5.11 -13.49
C MET A 63 2.76 5.57 -12.14
N SER A 64 1.50 6.05 -12.13
CA SER A 64 0.85 6.48 -10.90
C SER A 64 0.45 5.29 -10.02
N GLY A 65 0.09 5.58 -8.76
CA GLY A 65 -0.43 4.56 -7.86
C GLY A 65 -1.74 3.95 -8.34
N PHE A 66 -2.57 4.70 -9.06
CA PHE A 66 -3.80 4.16 -9.65
C PHE A 66 -3.48 3.16 -10.76
N GLU A 67 -2.54 3.49 -11.61
CA GLU A 67 -2.10 2.59 -12.69
C GLU A 67 -1.42 1.34 -12.12
N LEU A 68 -0.63 1.50 -11.08
CA LEU A 68 -0.01 0.39 -10.36
C LEU A 68 -1.08 -0.55 -9.81
N CYS A 69 -2.09 0.01 -9.15
CA CYS A 69 -3.20 -0.75 -8.59
C CYS A 69 -3.88 -1.59 -9.67
N ARG A 70 -4.20 -0.95 -10.79
CA ARG A 70 -4.84 -1.60 -11.93
C ARG A 70 -3.98 -2.75 -12.48
N SER A 71 -2.67 -2.51 -12.63
CA SER A 71 -1.74 -3.53 -13.11
C SER A 71 -1.66 -4.73 -12.17
N LEU A 72 -1.61 -4.48 -10.86
CA LEU A 72 -1.57 -5.55 -9.87
C LEU A 72 -2.84 -6.39 -9.90
N LYS A 73 -4.00 -5.76 -10.07
CA LYS A 73 -5.28 -6.47 -10.09
C LYS A 73 -5.50 -7.27 -11.36
N ARG A 74 -4.81 -6.94 -12.44
CA ARG A 74 -4.88 -7.68 -13.71
C ARG A 74 -3.94 -8.87 -13.77
N ASN A 75 -2.96 -8.94 -12.89
CA ASN A 75 -1.97 -10.02 -12.89
C ASN A 75 -2.43 -11.13 -11.95
N PRO A 76 -2.62 -12.37 -12.44
CA PRO A 76 -3.04 -13.48 -11.58
C PRO A 76 -2.12 -13.72 -10.38
N ALA A 77 -0.84 -13.38 -10.49
CA ALA A 77 0.11 -13.56 -9.39
C ALA A 77 -0.11 -12.58 -8.24
N THR A 78 -0.74 -11.42 -8.50
CA THR A 78 -0.89 -10.35 -7.51
C THR A 78 -2.33 -9.88 -7.31
N GLN A 79 -3.28 -10.39 -8.08
CA GLN A 79 -4.65 -9.86 -8.09
C GLN A 79 -5.37 -9.97 -6.74
N LYS A 80 -4.98 -10.92 -5.91
CA LYS A 80 -5.63 -11.13 -4.60
C LYS A 80 -4.99 -10.33 -3.48
N VAL A 81 -3.85 -9.68 -3.72
CA VAL A 81 -3.17 -8.91 -2.68
C VAL A 81 -3.96 -7.62 -2.42
N PRO A 82 -4.36 -7.35 -1.18
CA PRO A 82 -5.07 -6.10 -0.86
C PRO A 82 -4.19 -4.89 -1.09
N ILE A 83 -4.79 -3.81 -1.58
CA ILE A 83 -4.07 -2.57 -1.88
C ILE A 83 -4.70 -1.42 -1.10
N VAL A 84 -3.86 -0.71 -0.35
CA VAL A 84 -4.24 0.50 0.37
C VAL A 84 -3.59 1.68 -0.35
N ILE A 85 -4.39 2.64 -0.77
CA ILE A 85 -3.87 3.87 -1.36
C ILE A 85 -3.76 4.92 -0.27
N CYS A 86 -2.59 5.59 -0.21
CA CYS A 86 -2.29 6.62 0.76
C CYS A 86 -1.92 7.88 -0.02
N SER A 87 -2.74 8.93 0.07
CA SER A 87 -2.59 10.10 -0.78
C SER A 87 -3.02 11.39 -0.09
N SER A 88 -2.43 12.51 -0.49
CA SER A 88 -2.85 13.83 -0.05
C SER A 88 -4.15 14.30 -0.71
N LYS A 89 -4.61 13.60 -1.75
CA LYS A 89 -5.90 13.90 -2.39
C LYS A 89 -7.01 13.45 -1.45
N ASN A 90 -7.86 14.39 -1.01
CA ASN A 90 -8.82 14.14 0.07
C ASN A 90 -10.28 14.32 -0.32
N GLN A 91 -10.58 14.46 -1.62
CA GLN A 91 -11.95 14.61 -2.06
C GLN A 91 -12.62 13.25 -2.24
N GLU A 92 -13.94 13.24 -2.16
CA GLU A 92 -14.72 12.03 -2.34
C GLU A 92 -14.46 11.37 -3.70
N ILE A 93 -14.31 12.19 -4.75
CA ILE A 93 -14.04 11.67 -6.09
C ILE A 93 -12.70 10.93 -6.16
N ASP A 94 -11.71 11.36 -5.40
CA ASP A 94 -10.40 10.69 -5.37
C ASP A 94 -10.53 9.30 -4.78
N ARG A 95 -11.29 9.18 -3.70
CA ARG A 95 -11.55 7.90 -3.03
C ARG A 95 -12.32 6.96 -3.96
N LEU A 96 -13.37 7.46 -4.59
CA LEU A 96 -14.19 6.66 -5.52
C LEU A 96 -13.36 6.17 -6.70
N TRP A 97 -12.50 7.04 -7.23
CA TRP A 97 -11.63 6.67 -8.34
C TRP A 97 -10.65 5.56 -7.94
N ALA A 98 -10.06 5.68 -6.74
CA ALA A 98 -9.16 4.66 -6.21
C ALA A 98 -9.85 3.30 -6.12
N MET A 99 -11.05 3.26 -5.57
CA MET A 99 -11.81 2.02 -5.43
C MET A 99 -12.14 1.42 -6.79
N ARG A 100 -12.41 2.24 -7.79
CA ARG A 100 -12.63 1.77 -9.17
C ARG A 100 -11.39 1.13 -9.79
N GLN A 101 -10.20 1.59 -9.40
CA GLN A 101 -8.96 0.99 -9.89
C GLN A 101 -8.64 -0.33 -9.18
N GLY A 102 -9.41 -0.69 -8.18
CA GLY A 102 -9.24 -1.94 -7.45
C GLY A 102 -8.62 -1.80 -6.07
N ALA A 103 -8.49 -0.57 -5.55
CA ALA A 103 -8.01 -0.36 -4.20
C ALA A 103 -9.03 -0.90 -3.18
N ASP A 104 -8.51 -1.42 -2.09
CA ASP A 104 -9.33 -2.01 -1.03
C ASP A 104 -9.55 -1.03 0.13
N ALA A 105 -8.67 -0.04 0.28
CA ALA A 105 -8.81 1.01 1.28
C ALA A 105 -8.09 2.27 0.82
N TYR A 106 -8.42 3.39 1.46
CA TYR A 106 -7.86 4.71 1.14
C TYR A 106 -7.53 5.44 2.43
N VAL A 107 -6.31 5.97 2.52
CA VAL A 107 -5.85 6.76 3.66
C VAL A 107 -5.42 8.13 3.16
N THR A 108 -5.93 9.20 3.78
CA THR A 108 -5.59 10.57 3.41
C THR A 108 -4.37 11.05 4.20
N LYS A 109 -3.41 11.64 3.50
CA LYS A 109 -2.26 12.30 4.14
C LYS A 109 -2.64 13.71 4.58
N PRO A 110 -2.17 14.20 5.71
CA PRO A 110 -1.35 13.47 6.69
C PRO A 110 -2.19 12.47 7.48
N TYR A 111 -1.58 11.39 7.89
CA TYR A 111 -2.25 10.32 8.64
C TYR A 111 -1.52 10.08 9.96
N THR A 112 -2.26 9.56 10.94
CA THR A 112 -1.65 9.06 12.17
C THR A 112 -1.27 7.60 11.99
N ARG A 113 -0.38 7.11 12.86
CA ARG A 113 -0.04 5.69 12.87
C ARG A 113 -1.29 4.82 12.98
N ASP A 114 -2.23 5.19 13.88
CA ASP A 114 -3.45 4.44 14.08
C ASP A 114 -4.34 4.40 12.84
N GLN A 115 -4.42 5.51 12.10
CA GLN A 115 -5.19 5.55 10.86
C GLN A 115 -4.61 4.61 9.82
N LEU A 116 -3.29 4.60 9.66
CA LEU A 116 -2.62 3.71 8.72
C LEU A 116 -2.83 2.24 9.12
N LEU A 117 -2.61 1.92 10.39
CA LEU A 117 -2.77 0.54 10.89
C LEU A 117 -4.21 0.07 10.76
N ARG A 118 -5.17 0.94 11.04
CA ARG A 118 -6.59 0.59 10.92
C ARG A 118 -6.96 0.25 9.47
N ALA A 119 -6.46 1.04 8.52
CA ALA A 119 -6.71 0.78 7.11
C ALA A 119 -6.12 -0.57 6.68
N ILE A 120 -4.90 -0.86 7.11
CA ILE A 120 -4.26 -2.13 6.80
C ILE A 120 -5.03 -3.29 7.39
N LYS A 121 -5.42 -3.19 8.66
CA LYS A 121 -6.17 -4.24 9.33
C LYS A 121 -7.55 -4.46 8.70
N SER A 122 -8.14 -3.43 8.12
CA SER A 122 -9.45 -3.54 7.48
C SER A 122 -9.42 -4.40 6.21
N VAL A 123 -8.26 -4.55 5.57
CA VAL A 123 -8.14 -5.29 4.31
C VAL A 123 -7.48 -6.66 4.49
N VAL A 124 -6.89 -6.92 5.65
CA VAL A 124 -6.29 -8.21 5.98
C VAL A 124 -7.32 -9.02 6.76
N ILE A 125 -7.67 -10.16 6.26
CA ILE A 125 -8.67 -11.02 6.91
C ILE A 125 -8.02 -12.24 7.48
#